data_7b5137f6df5461b284799479522c7909
#
_entry.id   7b5137f6df5461b284799479522c7909
#
_cell.length_a   1.000
_cell.length_b   1.000
_cell.length_c   1.000
_cell.angle_alpha   90.00
_cell.angle_beta   90.00
_cell.angle_gamma   90.00
#
_symmetry.space_group_name_H-M   'P 1'
#
loop_
_entity.id
_entity.type
_entity.pdbx_description
1 polymer ?
#
loop_
_entity_poly.entity_id
_entity_poly.type
_entity_poly.pdbx_seq_one_letter_code
_entity_poly.pdbx_strand_id
1 'polypeptide(L)'
;MSLPWIRLDTALPDNPKILALVDGHKDGRASAFVYICAMTYAGRHGTDGFIPREALPRINGRMSDATRLCAVGLWKEAGTFGWEINGWAEYQASDESTQRRTERAKKAAAARWGNKP
;
A
#
# COMPACT_ATOMS: atom_id res chain seq x y z
N MET A 1 10.86 -8.23 1.07
CA MET A 1 11.05 -8.30 2.53
C MET A 1 9.69 -8.27 3.20
N SER A 2 9.45 -9.22 4.09
CA SER A 2 8.19 -9.31 4.82
C SER A 2 8.11 -8.24 5.90
N LEU A 3 6.93 -7.60 6.02
CA LEU A 3 6.68 -6.59 7.03
C LEU A 3 5.72 -7.16 8.08
N PRO A 4 5.97 -6.93 9.38
CA PRO A 4 5.05 -7.39 10.43
C PRO A 4 3.76 -6.57 10.50
N TRP A 5 3.78 -5.36 9.97
CA TRP A 5 2.60 -4.51 9.83
C TRP A 5 2.76 -3.66 8.59
N ILE A 6 1.68 -3.02 8.17
CA ILE A 6 1.69 -2.05 7.09
C ILE A 6 1.28 -0.68 7.63
N ARG A 7 1.67 0.35 6.89
CA ARG A 7 1.24 1.70 7.19
C ARG A 7 -0.15 1.93 6.60
N LEU A 8 -1.03 2.53 7.39
CA LEU A 8 -2.36 2.91 6.93
C LEU A 8 -2.55 4.40 7.21
N ASP A 9 -2.85 5.16 6.15
CA ASP A 9 -3.02 6.60 6.27
C ASP A 9 -4.28 6.91 7.09
N THR A 10 -4.15 7.81 8.06
CA THR A 10 -5.30 8.22 8.88
C THR A 10 -6.36 8.96 8.07
N ALA A 11 -6.00 9.49 6.89
CA ALA A 11 -6.94 10.13 5.98
C ALA A 11 -7.63 9.13 5.05
N LEU A 12 -7.40 7.83 5.23
CA LEU A 12 -8.00 6.80 4.36
C LEU A 12 -9.52 6.95 4.21
N PRO A 13 -10.30 7.17 5.28
CA PRO A 13 -11.75 7.33 5.13
C PRO A 13 -12.17 8.51 4.25
N ASP A 14 -11.34 9.54 4.18
CA ASP A 14 -11.62 10.75 3.40
C ASP A 14 -10.98 10.74 2.02
N ASN A 15 -10.26 9.69 1.67
CA ASN A 15 -9.61 9.57 0.37
C ASN A 15 -10.67 9.57 -0.74
N PRO A 16 -10.55 10.46 -1.75
CA PRO A 16 -11.54 10.54 -2.82
C PRO A 16 -11.79 9.22 -3.55
N LYS A 17 -10.76 8.39 -3.68
CA LYS A 17 -10.90 7.08 -4.33
C LYS A 17 -11.70 6.12 -3.46
N ILE A 18 -11.49 6.15 -2.14
CA ILE A 18 -12.26 5.35 -1.19
C ILE A 18 -13.71 5.81 -1.18
N LEU A 19 -13.95 7.11 -1.15
CA LEU A 19 -15.31 7.67 -1.20
C LEU A 19 -16.03 7.28 -2.50
N ALA A 20 -15.33 7.38 -3.63
CA ALA A 20 -15.89 6.97 -4.92
C ALA A 20 -16.23 5.47 -4.92
N LEU A 21 -15.39 4.65 -4.30
CA LEU A 21 -15.61 3.21 -4.21
C LEU A 21 -16.84 2.91 -3.36
N VAL A 22 -16.88 3.46 -2.16
CA VAL A 22 -17.93 3.15 -1.17
C VAL A 22 -19.29 3.72 -1.58
N ASP A 23 -19.31 4.95 -2.08
CA ASP A 23 -20.55 5.61 -2.44
C ASP A 23 -21.00 5.31 -3.87
N GLY A 24 -20.06 5.05 -4.77
CA GLY A 24 -20.35 4.89 -6.18
C GLY A 24 -20.63 3.47 -6.64
N HIS A 25 -20.43 2.49 -5.76
CA HIS A 25 -20.56 1.07 -6.13
C HIS A 25 -21.35 0.31 -5.08
N LYS A 26 -22.23 -0.58 -5.54
CA LYS A 26 -23.12 -1.37 -4.68
C LYS A 26 -22.35 -2.16 -3.62
N ASP A 27 -21.25 -2.80 -4.01
CA ASP A 27 -20.44 -3.62 -3.11
C ASP A 27 -19.11 -2.93 -2.80
N GLY A 28 -19.11 -1.59 -2.80
CA GLY A 28 -17.89 -0.82 -2.61
C GLY A 28 -17.25 -1.02 -1.25
N ARG A 29 -18.05 -1.20 -0.20
CA ARG A 29 -17.51 -1.46 1.14
C ARG A 29 -16.78 -2.78 1.20
N ALA A 30 -17.32 -3.82 0.56
CA ALA A 30 -16.65 -5.11 0.46
C ALA A 30 -15.33 -4.97 -0.29
N SER A 31 -15.33 -4.22 -1.39
CA SER A 31 -14.11 -3.97 -2.16
C SER A 31 -13.08 -3.17 -1.36
N ALA A 32 -13.52 -2.24 -0.52
CA ALA A 32 -12.62 -1.49 0.36
C ALA A 32 -11.93 -2.41 1.36
N PHE A 33 -12.65 -3.41 1.88
CA PHE A 33 -12.05 -4.41 2.75
C PHE A 33 -11.00 -5.24 2.00
N VAL A 34 -11.30 -5.63 0.75
CA VAL A 34 -10.34 -6.33 -0.10
C VAL A 34 -9.09 -5.50 -0.32
N TYR A 35 -9.24 -4.20 -0.51
CA TYR A 35 -8.11 -3.27 -0.65
C TYR A 35 -7.19 -3.33 0.58
N ILE A 36 -7.77 -3.29 1.78
CA ILE A 36 -6.99 -3.37 3.03
C ILE A 36 -6.31 -4.74 3.13
N CYS A 37 -7.04 -5.83 2.84
CA CYS A 37 -6.46 -7.17 2.86
C CYS A 37 -5.31 -7.30 1.86
N ALA A 38 -5.44 -6.67 0.69
CA ALA A 38 -4.39 -6.68 -0.32
C ALA A 38 -3.12 -6.00 0.18
N MET A 39 -3.28 -4.89 0.89
CA MET A 39 -2.13 -4.19 1.48
C MET A 39 -1.41 -5.09 2.50
N THR A 40 -2.17 -5.80 3.32
CA THR A 40 -1.56 -6.74 4.28
C THR A 40 -0.85 -7.88 3.58
N TYR A 41 -1.45 -8.39 2.50
CA TYR A 41 -0.84 -9.44 1.69
C TYR A 41 0.49 -8.96 1.10
N ALA A 42 0.50 -7.80 0.48
CA ALA A 42 1.70 -7.26 -0.15
C ALA A 42 2.82 -7.01 0.89
N GLY A 43 2.45 -6.50 2.05
CA GLY A 43 3.41 -6.30 3.13
C GLY A 43 3.96 -7.62 3.66
N ARG A 44 3.07 -8.58 3.91
CA ARG A 44 3.45 -9.89 4.47
C ARG A 44 4.37 -10.66 3.52
N HIS A 45 4.07 -10.65 2.23
CA HIS A 45 4.82 -11.43 1.25
C HIS A 45 5.93 -10.64 0.54
N GLY A 46 6.07 -9.36 0.84
CA GLY A 46 7.13 -8.53 0.28
C GLY A 46 7.04 -8.37 -1.22
N THR A 47 5.82 -8.20 -1.76
CA THR A 47 5.58 -8.14 -3.20
C THR A 47 5.67 -6.74 -3.79
N ASP A 48 6.01 -5.73 -3.01
CA ASP A 48 6.06 -4.32 -3.44
C ASP A 48 4.73 -3.84 -4.04
N GLY A 49 3.63 -4.30 -3.46
CA GLY A 49 2.29 -3.89 -3.88
C GLY A 49 1.69 -4.71 -5.01
N PHE A 50 2.38 -5.74 -5.47
CA PHE A 50 1.85 -6.62 -6.50
C PHE A 50 0.92 -7.67 -5.89
N ILE A 51 -0.27 -7.83 -6.49
CA ILE A 51 -1.27 -8.82 -6.08
C ILE A 51 -1.44 -9.82 -7.21
N PRO A 52 -0.91 -11.03 -7.09
CA PRO A 52 -1.13 -12.05 -8.09
C PRO A 52 -2.61 -12.40 -8.21
N ARG A 53 -3.05 -12.73 -9.41
CA ARG A 53 -4.46 -13.06 -9.67
C ARG A 53 -4.93 -14.21 -8.76
N GLU A 54 -4.11 -15.21 -8.56
CA GLU A 54 -4.41 -16.35 -7.71
C GLU A 54 -4.48 -16.00 -6.22
N ALA A 55 -4.03 -14.84 -5.81
CA ALA A 55 -4.11 -14.41 -4.43
C ALA A 55 -5.49 -13.84 -4.04
N LEU A 56 -6.38 -13.58 -5.01
CA LEU A 56 -7.70 -13.01 -4.73
C LEU A 56 -8.45 -13.72 -3.60
N PRO A 57 -8.56 -15.07 -3.60
CA PRO A 57 -9.26 -15.74 -2.50
C PRO A 57 -8.60 -15.50 -1.14
N ARG A 58 -7.28 -15.32 -1.12
CA ARG A 58 -6.52 -15.14 0.12
C ARG A 58 -6.69 -13.75 0.71
N ILE A 59 -7.16 -12.80 -0.09
CA ILE A 59 -7.46 -11.45 0.38
C ILE A 59 -8.96 -11.21 0.46
N ASN A 60 -9.73 -12.28 0.48
CA ASN A 60 -11.20 -12.25 0.55
C ASN A 60 -11.82 -11.54 -0.66
N GLY A 61 -11.14 -11.56 -1.80
CA GLY A 61 -11.52 -10.82 -2.99
C GLY A 61 -12.10 -11.69 -4.09
N ARG A 62 -12.80 -11.01 -4.98
CA ARG A 62 -13.36 -11.57 -6.20
C ARG A 62 -12.91 -10.70 -7.37
N MET A 63 -13.05 -11.21 -8.59
CA MET A 63 -12.74 -10.42 -9.80
C MET A 63 -13.53 -9.11 -9.85
N SER A 64 -14.77 -9.12 -9.38
CA SER A 64 -15.59 -7.90 -9.31
C SER A 64 -14.98 -6.84 -8.38
N ASP A 65 -14.37 -7.26 -7.29
CA ASP A 65 -13.66 -6.34 -6.38
C ASP A 65 -12.45 -5.73 -7.08
N ALA A 66 -11.66 -6.55 -7.77
CA ALA A 66 -10.51 -6.08 -8.53
C ALA A 66 -10.93 -5.06 -9.59
N THR A 67 -12.02 -5.33 -10.29
CA THR A 67 -12.57 -4.42 -11.31
C THR A 67 -12.94 -3.07 -10.68
N ARG A 68 -13.63 -3.08 -9.54
CA ARG A 68 -14.01 -1.84 -8.84
C ARG A 68 -12.78 -1.07 -8.34
N LEU A 69 -11.81 -1.78 -7.79
CA LEU A 69 -10.59 -1.16 -7.28
C LEU A 69 -9.79 -0.50 -8.40
N CYS A 70 -9.74 -1.14 -9.57
CA CYS A 70 -9.14 -0.53 -10.76
C CYS A 70 -9.94 0.67 -11.25
N ALA A 71 -11.28 0.57 -11.24
CA ALA A 71 -12.15 1.63 -11.74
C ALA A 71 -11.97 2.94 -10.96
N VAL A 72 -11.75 2.86 -9.64
CA VAL A 72 -11.55 4.05 -8.82
C VAL A 72 -10.08 4.46 -8.70
N GLY A 73 -9.16 3.68 -9.27
CA GLY A 73 -7.74 4.03 -9.29
C GLY A 73 -6.95 3.63 -8.05
N LEU A 74 -7.51 2.77 -7.19
CA LEU A 74 -6.75 2.22 -6.05
C LEU A 74 -5.79 1.13 -6.50
N TRP A 75 -6.18 0.37 -7.51
CA TRP A 75 -5.35 -0.64 -8.15
C TRP A 75 -5.17 -0.29 -9.62
N LYS A 76 -4.17 -0.89 -10.25
CA LYS A 76 -4.00 -0.88 -11.70
C LYS A 76 -3.65 -2.29 -12.18
N GLU A 77 -4.03 -2.62 -13.40
CA GLU A 77 -3.67 -3.90 -13.98
C GLU A 77 -2.15 -3.97 -14.18
N ALA A 78 -1.56 -5.11 -13.85
CA ALA A 78 -0.14 -5.39 -14.02
C ALA A 78 0.00 -6.59 -14.96
N GLY A 79 -0.21 -6.38 -16.24
CA GLY A 79 -0.24 -7.44 -17.22
C GLY A 79 -1.41 -8.38 -17.00
N THR A 80 -1.26 -9.62 -17.43
CA THR A 80 -2.29 -10.65 -17.27
C THR A 80 -2.19 -11.39 -15.94
N PHE A 81 -1.13 -11.12 -15.16
CA PHE A 81 -0.79 -11.90 -13.97
C PHE A 81 -1.42 -11.38 -12.69
N GLY A 82 -1.89 -10.17 -12.67
CA GLY A 82 -2.45 -9.59 -11.46
C GLY A 82 -2.58 -8.07 -11.52
N TRP A 83 -2.46 -7.47 -10.35
CA TRP A 83 -2.63 -6.03 -10.17
C TRP A 83 -1.53 -5.44 -9.30
N GLU A 84 -1.40 -4.14 -9.37
CA GLU A 84 -0.55 -3.38 -8.47
C GLU A 84 -1.39 -2.40 -7.67
N ILE A 85 -1.07 -2.26 -6.39
CA ILE A 85 -1.66 -1.25 -5.54
C ILE A 85 -1.02 0.09 -5.91
N ASN A 86 -1.84 1.06 -6.36
CA ASN A 86 -1.33 2.39 -6.69
C ASN A 86 -0.81 3.09 -5.45
N GLY A 87 0.36 3.70 -5.57
CA GLY A 87 0.96 4.44 -4.48
C GLY A 87 1.63 3.59 -3.41
N TRP A 88 1.72 2.27 -3.60
CA TRP A 88 2.36 1.39 -2.60
C TRP A 88 3.77 1.87 -2.24
N ALA A 89 4.59 2.12 -3.24
CA ALA A 89 5.96 2.56 -3.02
C ALA A 89 6.02 3.88 -2.25
N GLU A 90 5.11 4.80 -2.55
CA GLU A 90 5.05 6.08 -1.86
C GLU A 90 4.67 5.93 -0.40
N TYR A 91 3.69 5.06 -0.11
CA TYR A 91 3.21 4.85 1.25
C TYR A 91 4.20 4.08 2.11
N GLN A 92 4.66 2.94 1.61
CA GLN A 92 5.48 2.05 2.42
C GLN A 92 6.96 2.46 2.37
N ALA A 93 7.43 2.88 1.21
CA ALA A 93 8.81 3.36 1.05
C ALA A 93 9.03 4.69 1.74
N SER A 94 7.99 5.52 1.95
CA SER A 94 8.17 6.77 2.68
C SER A 94 8.60 6.52 4.11
N ASP A 95 8.20 5.40 4.70
CA ASP A 95 8.65 5.02 6.02
C ASP A 95 10.13 4.65 6.00
N GLU A 96 10.54 3.83 5.04
CA GLU A 96 11.95 3.52 4.83
C GLU A 96 12.76 4.78 4.50
N SER A 97 12.22 5.64 3.64
CA SER A 97 12.85 6.90 3.28
C SER A 97 13.02 7.81 4.49
N THR A 98 11.99 7.88 5.34
CA THR A 98 12.05 8.65 6.58
C THR A 98 13.10 8.07 7.52
N GLN A 99 13.14 6.75 7.66
CA GLN A 99 14.17 6.08 8.47
C GLN A 99 15.55 6.35 7.91
N ARG A 100 15.74 6.23 6.61
CA ARG A 100 17.02 6.52 5.95
C ARG A 100 17.43 7.98 6.15
N ARG A 101 16.50 8.91 6.02
CA ARG A 101 16.77 10.34 6.26
C ARG A 101 17.16 10.56 7.71
N THR A 102 16.46 9.93 8.64
CA THR A 102 16.75 10.04 10.06
C THR A 102 18.14 9.48 10.36
N GLU A 103 18.47 8.31 9.79
CA GLU A 103 19.79 7.71 9.94
C GLU A 103 20.89 8.57 9.35
N ARG A 104 20.65 9.13 8.14
CA ARG A 104 21.61 10.06 7.52
C ARG A 104 21.79 11.30 8.37
N ALA A 105 20.70 11.84 8.90
CA ALA A 105 20.76 13.00 9.78
C ALA A 105 21.54 12.70 11.04
N LYS A 106 21.32 11.52 11.62
CA LYS A 106 22.06 11.07 12.79
C LYS A 106 23.55 10.90 12.49
N LYS A 107 23.87 10.28 11.36
CA LYS A 107 25.27 10.12 10.93
C LYS A 107 25.92 11.46 10.65
N ALA A 108 25.22 12.36 9.96
CA ALA A 108 25.73 13.69 9.69
C ALA A 108 25.96 14.48 10.98
N ALA A 109 25.02 14.39 11.92
CA ALA A 109 25.17 15.03 13.22
C ALA A 109 26.34 14.43 14.00
N ALA A 110 26.46 13.11 14.02
CA ALA A 110 27.58 12.43 14.68
C ALA A 110 28.92 12.83 14.06
N ALA A 111 28.99 12.88 12.71
CA ALA A 111 30.19 13.30 12.01
C ALA A 111 30.54 14.77 12.31
N ARG A 112 29.52 15.63 12.40
CA ARG A 112 29.69 17.04 12.67
C ARG A 112 30.09 17.32 14.12
N TRP A 113 29.41 16.66 15.05
CA TRP A 113 29.59 16.91 16.49
C TRP A 113 30.61 15.99 17.12
N GLY A 114 30.69 14.73 16.65
CA GLY A 114 31.63 13.75 17.16
C GLY A 114 33.08 14.02 16.80
N ASN A 115 33.34 14.75 15.72
CA ASN A 115 34.69 15.10 15.27
C ASN A 115 35.19 16.42 15.80
N LYS A 116 34.40 17.09 16.59
CA LYS A 116 34.84 18.33 17.23
C LYS A 116 35.64 17.99 18.50
N PRO A 117 36.81 18.54 18.62
CA PRO A 117 37.59 18.36 19.83
C PRO A 117 36.90 18.97 21.05
#